data_bf9f46f3e4d1bcac456127831b9c201e
#
_entry.id   bf9f46f3e4d1bcac456127831b9c201e
#
_cell.length_a   1.000
_cell.length_b   1.000
_cell.length_c   1.000
_cell.angle_alpha   90.00
_cell.angle_beta   90.00
_cell.angle_gamma   90.00
#
_symmetry.space_group_name_H-M   'P 1'
#
loop_
_entity.id
_entity.type
_entity.pdbx_description
1 polymer ?
#
loop_
_entity_poly.entity_id
_entity_poly.type
_entity_poly.pdbx_seq_one_letter_code
_entity_poly.pdbx_strand_id
1 'polypeptide(L)'
;FTNFTQDHLDYHGSMQAYWQAKQRLFAWPGLRAAVINIDDPQGLLLARELRQNAQRDDLEALAIWTLSSQPHAPEPARLQAVDVRYGEAGLAFAVQELGGERVVFQTRLIGQYNINNMLGVLACLRQRGVPLQQAAALCADLQPVPGRMQCIRQPGQPLVVVDYAHTPDALEKALLGLQPQARSRNGRLWCVFGCGGDRDPGKRPLMGAAAAQWADVPFITSDNPRSEDPAAIM
;
A
#
# COMPACT_ATOMS: atom_id res chain seq x y z
N PHE A 1 3.05 6.90 -8.14
CA PHE A 1 3.29 7.27 -6.73
C PHE A 1 2.28 6.58 -5.83
N THR A 2 2.73 5.81 -4.85
CA THR A 2 1.87 5.02 -3.94
C THR A 2 1.78 5.64 -2.55
N ASN A 3 2.92 5.96 -1.94
CA ASN A 3 3.00 6.57 -0.61
C ASN A 3 4.36 7.24 -0.39
N PHE A 4 4.44 8.03 0.70
CA PHE A 4 5.67 8.65 1.16
C PHE A 4 5.76 8.59 2.69
N THR A 5 6.49 7.61 3.19
CA THR A 5 6.71 7.37 4.62
C THR A 5 8.20 7.27 4.91
N GLN A 6 8.58 7.35 6.19
CA GLN A 6 9.99 7.28 6.58
C GLN A 6 10.61 5.94 6.20
N ASP A 7 11.52 5.98 5.24
CA ASP A 7 12.35 4.85 4.81
C ASP A 7 13.59 5.39 4.10
N HIS A 8 14.63 4.56 3.95
CA HIS A 8 15.85 4.86 3.19
C HIS A 8 16.59 6.15 3.63
N LEU A 9 16.45 6.58 4.90
CA LEU A 9 17.14 7.76 5.40
C LEU A 9 18.65 7.55 5.56
N ASP A 10 19.10 6.31 5.68
CA ASP A 10 20.50 5.89 5.61
C ASP A 10 21.14 6.25 4.26
N TYR A 11 20.36 6.23 3.18
CA TYR A 11 20.80 6.60 1.84
C TYR A 11 20.55 8.08 1.51
N HIS A 12 19.35 8.59 1.81
CA HIS A 12 18.95 9.94 1.41
C HIS A 12 19.33 11.04 2.42
N GLY A 13 19.63 10.67 3.66
CA GLY A 13 20.00 11.59 4.74
C GLY A 13 18.81 12.39 5.32
N SER A 14 17.77 12.67 4.54
CA SER A 14 16.57 13.39 5.02
C SER A 14 15.33 13.04 4.21
N MET A 15 14.15 13.24 4.82
CA MET A 15 12.87 13.11 4.13
C MET A 15 12.75 14.06 2.93
N GLN A 16 13.31 15.26 3.03
CA GLN A 16 13.30 16.23 1.93
C GLN A 16 14.10 15.71 0.71
N ALA A 17 15.33 15.22 0.93
CA ALA A 17 16.13 14.64 -0.15
C ALA A 17 15.48 13.40 -0.76
N TYR A 18 14.87 12.56 0.07
CA TYR A 18 14.09 11.40 -0.38
C TYR A 18 12.90 11.83 -1.26
N TRP A 19 12.16 12.86 -0.85
CA TRP A 19 11.06 13.40 -1.65
C TRP A 19 11.56 13.95 -3.00
N GLN A 20 12.61 14.77 -3.01
CA GLN A 20 13.21 15.30 -4.24
C GLN A 20 13.62 14.19 -5.22
N ALA A 21 14.19 13.09 -4.70
CA ALA A 21 14.53 11.95 -5.52
C ALA A 21 13.29 11.30 -6.19
N LYS A 22 12.17 11.17 -5.46
CA LYS A 22 10.89 10.68 -6.02
C LYS A 22 10.30 11.63 -7.06
N GLN A 23 10.36 12.94 -6.84
CA GLN A 23 9.83 13.96 -7.77
C GLN A 23 10.51 13.93 -9.13
N ARG A 24 11.80 13.55 -9.20
CA ARG A 24 12.54 13.46 -10.47
C ARG A 24 11.87 12.57 -11.51
N LEU A 25 11.15 11.51 -11.09
CA LEU A 25 10.39 10.66 -12.00
C LEU A 25 9.29 11.45 -12.74
N PHE A 26 8.64 12.38 -12.03
CA PHE A 26 7.51 13.14 -12.57
C PHE A 26 7.94 14.37 -13.39
N ALA A 27 9.22 14.72 -13.33
CA ALA A 27 9.86 15.71 -14.19
C ALA A 27 10.55 15.07 -15.42
N TRP A 28 10.37 13.76 -15.65
CA TRP A 28 11.05 13.05 -16.73
C TRP A 28 10.54 13.52 -18.09
N PRO A 29 11.44 13.90 -19.03
CA PRO A 29 11.06 14.30 -20.37
C PRO A 29 10.30 13.18 -21.11
N GLY A 30 9.15 13.52 -21.69
CA GLY A 30 8.31 12.56 -22.42
C GLY A 30 7.44 11.67 -21.52
N LEU A 31 7.28 11.99 -20.22
CA LEU A 31 6.32 11.32 -19.36
C LEU A 31 4.89 11.57 -19.87
N ARG A 32 4.19 10.51 -20.27
CA ARG A 32 2.83 10.60 -20.84
C ARG A 32 1.73 10.43 -19.81
N ALA A 33 2.02 9.79 -18.67
CA ALA A 33 1.03 9.58 -17.62
C ALA A 33 1.67 9.52 -16.23
N ALA A 34 0.93 9.99 -15.23
CA ALA A 34 1.26 9.90 -13.82
C ALA A 34 0.11 9.25 -13.07
N VAL A 35 0.38 8.12 -12.38
CA VAL A 35 -0.58 7.42 -11.51
C VAL A 35 -0.24 7.76 -10.07
N ILE A 36 -1.17 8.37 -9.33
CA ILE A 36 -0.88 9.01 -8.05
C ILE A 36 -1.97 8.67 -7.03
N ASN A 37 -1.57 8.07 -5.91
CA ASN A 37 -2.44 7.89 -4.76
C ASN A 37 -2.58 9.21 -4.00
N ILE A 38 -3.80 9.78 -3.96
CA ILE A 38 -4.11 11.05 -3.28
C ILE A 38 -4.58 10.87 -1.83
N ASP A 39 -4.66 9.64 -1.34
CA ASP A 39 -4.85 9.36 0.09
C ASP A 39 -3.57 9.71 0.89
N ASP A 40 -2.42 9.73 0.21
CA ASP A 40 -1.15 10.21 0.76
C ASP A 40 -1.04 11.74 0.57
N PRO A 41 -0.75 12.52 1.62
CA PRO A 41 -0.65 13.98 1.52
C PRO A 41 0.34 14.48 0.48
N GLN A 42 1.50 13.80 0.33
CA GLN A 42 2.50 14.18 -0.68
C GLN A 42 2.02 13.82 -2.09
N GLY A 43 1.25 12.74 -2.24
CA GLY A 43 0.61 12.40 -3.50
C GLY A 43 -0.42 13.43 -3.92
N LEU A 44 -1.23 13.91 -2.98
CA LEU A 44 -2.20 14.98 -3.24
C LEU A 44 -1.51 16.27 -3.71
N LEU A 45 -0.45 16.70 -3.03
CA LEU A 45 0.33 17.87 -3.41
C LEU A 45 0.96 17.69 -4.79
N LEU A 46 1.56 16.55 -5.07
CA LEU A 46 2.13 16.21 -6.37
C LEU A 46 1.09 16.27 -7.49
N ALA A 47 -0.10 15.72 -7.28
CA ALA A 47 -1.17 15.74 -8.28
C ALA A 47 -1.62 17.18 -8.61
N ARG A 48 -1.71 18.04 -7.60
CA ARG A 48 -2.04 19.47 -7.76
C ARG A 48 -0.95 20.21 -8.53
N GLU A 49 0.31 20.01 -8.17
CA GLU A 49 1.48 20.61 -8.83
C GLU A 49 1.52 20.23 -10.32
N LEU A 50 1.37 18.94 -10.64
CA LEU A 50 1.40 18.46 -12.01
C LEU A 50 0.24 19.01 -12.85
N ARG A 51 -0.97 19.17 -12.28
CA ARG A 51 -2.10 19.79 -12.96
C ARG A 51 -1.84 21.29 -13.25
N GLN A 52 -1.25 22.02 -12.31
CA GLN A 52 -0.90 23.44 -12.49
C GLN A 52 0.18 23.62 -13.59
N ASN A 53 1.17 22.76 -13.60
CA ASN A 53 2.25 22.81 -14.59
C ASN A 53 1.75 22.42 -15.99
N ALA A 54 0.90 21.39 -16.11
CA ALA A 54 0.27 21.01 -17.37
C ALA A 54 -0.60 22.10 -18.01
N GLN A 55 -1.12 23.05 -17.22
CA GLN A 55 -1.87 24.20 -17.73
C GLN A 55 -0.98 25.36 -18.23
N ARG A 56 0.31 25.37 -17.87
CA ARG A 56 1.24 26.45 -18.23
C ARG A 56 2.04 26.17 -19.48
N ASP A 57 2.29 24.89 -19.75
CA ASP A 57 3.08 24.47 -20.88
C ASP A 57 2.15 23.84 -21.94
N ASP A 58 2.19 24.32 -23.17
CA ASP A 58 1.49 23.77 -24.36
C ASP A 58 2.02 22.35 -24.75
N LEU A 59 2.59 21.61 -23.79
CA LEU A 59 3.07 20.25 -24.00
C LEU A 59 1.91 19.28 -24.07
N GLU A 60 2.05 18.19 -24.83
CA GLU A 60 1.10 17.07 -24.84
C GLU A 60 0.65 16.76 -23.42
N ALA A 61 -0.64 16.96 -23.14
CA ALA A 61 -1.18 16.97 -21.79
C ALA A 61 -0.85 15.69 -21.04
N LEU A 62 -0.04 15.80 -20.00
CA LEU A 62 0.26 14.69 -19.07
C LEU A 62 -1.04 14.12 -18.51
N ALA A 63 -1.34 12.86 -18.80
CA ALA A 63 -2.51 12.18 -18.26
C ALA A 63 -2.32 11.90 -16.78
N ILE A 64 -3.07 12.56 -15.91
CA ILE A 64 -2.99 12.38 -14.45
C ILE A 64 -4.11 11.44 -13.98
N TRP A 65 -3.73 10.30 -13.43
CA TRP A 65 -4.59 9.29 -12.84
C TRP A 65 -4.50 9.37 -11.32
N THR A 66 -5.45 10.03 -10.68
CA THR A 66 -5.55 10.08 -9.23
C THR A 66 -6.34 8.89 -8.71
N LEU A 67 -5.88 8.31 -7.60
CA LEU A 67 -6.46 7.13 -6.97
C LEU A 67 -6.84 7.44 -5.53
N SER A 68 -7.97 6.89 -5.07
CA SER A 68 -8.33 6.91 -3.65
C SER A 68 -9.06 5.65 -3.24
N SER A 69 -8.75 5.14 -2.06
CA SER A 69 -9.48 4.07 -1.36
C SER A 69 -10.28 4.58 -0.16
N GLN A 70 -10.22 5.90 0.10
CA GLN A 70 -10.93 6.51 1.21
C GLN A 70 -12.40 6.80 0.84
N PRO A 71 -13.37 6.57 1.77
CA PRO A 71 -14.77 6.93 1.54
C PRO A 71 -14.96 8.41 1.23
N HIS A 72 -14.15 9.25 1.86
CA HIS A 72 -14.11 10.71 1.67
C HIS A 72 -12.73 11.12 1.19
N ALA A 73 -12.49 10.96 -0.11
CA ALA A 73 -11.24 11.43 -0.72
C ALA A 73 -11.10 12.95 -0.56
N PRO A 74 -9.87 13.48 -0.37
CA PRO A 74 -9.64 14.92 -0.21
C PRO A 74 -10.02 15.71 -1.46
N GLU A 75 -10.02 15.07 -2.63
CA GLU A 75 -10.51 15.56 -3.92
C GLU A 75 -11.13 14.40 -4.71
N PRO A 76 -12.00 14.67 -5.72
CA PRO A 76 -12.48 13.63 -6.61
C PRO A 76 -11.32 12.89 -7.27
N ALA A 77 -11.20 11.60 -6.98
CA ALA A 77 -10.21 10.74 -7.61
C ALA A 77 -10.70 10.27 -8.98
N ARG A 78 -9.77 10.09 -9.94
CA ARG A 78 -10.13 9.54 -11.25
C ARG A 78 -10.56 8.08 -11.15
N LEU A 79 -9.92 7.28 -10.27
CA LEU A 79 -10.39 5.96 -9.86
C LEU A 79 -10.55 5.94 -8.35
N GLN A 80 -11.73 5.56 -7.88
CA GLN A 80 -12.03 5.45 -6.46
C GLN A 80 -12.54 4.05 -6.13
N ALA A 81 -12.02 3.46 -5.05
CA ALA A 81 -12.60 2.26 -4.48
C ALA A 81 -13.76 2.65 -3.55
N VAL A 82 -14.92 2.03 -3.76
CA VAL A 82 -16.13 2.22 -2.94
C VAL A 82 -16.69 0.86 -2.55
N ASP A 83 -17.56 0.83 -1.52
CA ASP A 83 -18.20 -0.41 -1.02
C ASP A 83 -17.20 -1.52 -0.67
N VAL A 84 -16.11 -1.16 -0.02
CA VAL A 84 -15.05 -2.10 0.36
C VAL A 84 -15.56 -3.11 1.37
N ARG A 85 -15.36 -4.40 1.07
CA ARG A 85 -15.72 -5.53 1.93
C ARG A 85 -14.53 -6.46 2.09
N TYR A 86 -14.32 -6.87 3.32
CA TYR A 86 -13.29 -7.84 3.69
C TYR A 86 -13.95 -9.20 3.89
N GLY A 87 -13.61 -10.18 3.06
CA GLY A 87 -14.18 -11.53 3.14
C GLY A 87 -13.11 -12.59 3.37
N GLU A 88 -13.52 -13.81 3.65
CA GLU A 88 -12.58 -14.94 3.80
C GLU A 88 -11.79 -15.22 2.52
N ALA A 89 -12.40 -14.99 1.36
CA ALA A 89 -11.76 -15.21 0.06
C ALA A 89 -10.79 -14.08 -0.34
N GLY A 90 -10.87 -12.91 0.30
CA GLY A 90 -10.06 -11.73 -0.04
C GLY A 90 -10.86 -10.44 0.03
N LEU A 91 -10.50 -9.46 -0.83
CA LEU A 91 -11.14 -8.16 -0.92
C LEU A 91 -12.21 -8.14 -2.02
N ALA A 92 -13.32 -7.48 -1.75
CA ALA A 92 -14.33 -7.11 -2.74
C ALA A 92 -14.63 -5.62 -2.62
N PHE A 93 -14.64 -4.89 -3.72
CA PHE A 93 -14.98 -3.46 -3.77
C PHE A 93 -15.47 -3.07 -5.16
N ALA A 94 -16.17 -1.97 -5.26
CA ALA A 94 -16.43 -1.40 -6.58
C ALA A 94 -15.38 -0.34 -6.93
N VAL A 95 -14.93 -0.32 -8.18
CA VAL A 95 -14.08 0.72 -8.74
C VAL A 95 -14.98 1.68 -9.51
N GLN A 96 -15.01 2.94 -9.08
CA GLN A 96 -15.72 4.02 -9.75
C GLN A 96 -14.71 4.88 -10.52
N GLU A 97 -14.88 4.97 -11.84
CA GLU A 97 -14.16 5.95 -12.66
C GLU A 97 -14.94 7.27 -12.68
N LEU A 98 -14.25 8.38 -12.51
CA LEU A 98 -14.86 9.73 -12.50
C LEU A 98 -15.54 10.03 -13.84
N GLY A 99 -16.85 10.27 -13.81
CA GLY A 99 -17.66 10.51 -15.02
C GLY A 99 -17.82 9.29 -15.91
N GLY A 100 -17.46 8.10 -15.45
CA GLY A 100 -17.46 6.88 -16.25
C GLY A 100 -18.08 5.68 -15.54
N GLU A 101 -17.52 4.52 -15.85
CA GLU A 101 -18.03 3.21 -15.45
C GLU A 101 -17.83 2.92 -13.95
N ARG A 102 -18.70 2.08 -13.42
CA ARG A 102 -18.54 1.42 -12.12
C ARG A 102 -18.48 -0.09 -12.31
N VAL A 103 -17.43 -0.70 -11.79
CA VAL A 103 -17.20 -2.14 -11.93
C VAL A 103 -16.94 -2.75 -10.56
N VAL A 104 -17.60 -3.88 -10.25
CA VAL A 104 -17.32 -4.66 -9.04
C VAL A 104 -16.05 -5.46 -9.26
N PHE A 105 -15.12 -5.35 -8.32
CA PHE A 105 -13.85 -6.02 -8.33
C PHE A 105 -13.75 -6.97 -7.14
N GLN A 106 -13.33 -8.20 -7.41
CA GLN A 106 -13.02 -9.19 -6.37
C GLN A 106 -11.61 -9.71 -6.59
N THR A 107 -10.87 -9.92 -5.51
CA THR A 107 -9.49 -10.43 -5.56
C THR A 107 -9.19 -11.30 -4.35
N ARG A 108 -8.23 -12.21 -4.49
CA ARG A 108 -7.71 -13.03 -3.39
C ARG A 108 -6.72 -12.29 -2.49
N LEU A 109 -6.34 -11.07 -2.88
CA LEU A 109 -5.48 -10.23 -2.07
C LEU A 109 -6.20 -9.80 -0.79
N ILE A 110 -5.45 -9.56 0.28
CA ILE A 110 -5.93 -9.06 1.56
C ILE A 110 -5.16 -7.79 1.94
N GLY A 111 -5.70 -7.01 2.88
CA GLY A 111 -5.09 -5.78 3.38
C GLY A 111 -5.51 -4.54 2.60
N GLN A 112 -5.81 -3.47 3.36
CA GLN A 112 -6.30 -2.19 2.84
C GLN A 112 -5.39 -1.60 1.75
N TYR A 113 -4.07 -1.67 1.93
CA TYR A 113 -3.12 -1.11 0.97
C TYR A 113 -3.15 -1.79 -0.41
N ASN A 114 -3.61 -3.05 -0.49
CA ASN A 114 -3.77 -3.73 -1.77
C ASN A 114 -4.92 -3.16 -2.60
N ILE A 115 -5.87 -2.45 -1.99
CA ILE A 115 -6.89 -1.71 -2.74
C ILE A 115 -6.20 -0.62 -3.57
N ASN A 116 -5.34 0.21 -2.95
CA ASN A 116 -4.58 1.24 -3.66
C ASN A 116 -3.63 0.65 -4.70
N ASN A 117 -3.00 -0.49 -4.40
CA ASN A 117 -2.15 -1.19 -5.37
C ASN A 117 -2.98 -1.64 -6.59
N MET A 118 -4.17 -2.20 -6.39
CA MET A 118 -5.06 -2.61 -7.48
C MET A 118 -5.57 -1.42 -8.28
N LEU A 119 -5.99 -0.33 -7.63
CA LEU A 119 -6.34 0.90 -8.33
C LEU A 119 -5.19 1.41 -9.21
N GLY A 120 -3.94 1.30 -8.72
CA GLY A 120 -2.73 1.65 -9.48
C GLY A 120 -2.55 0.79 -10.73
N VAL A 121 -2.74 -0.52 -10.62
CA VAL A 121 -2.68 -1.45 -11.76
C VAL A 121 -3.79 -1.14 -12.76
N LEU A 122 -5.03 -0.97 -12.28
CA LEU A 122 -6.18 -0.62 -13.13
C LEU A 122 -5.94 0.71 -13.87
N ALA A 123 -5.41 1.74 -13.21
CA ALA A 123 -5.07 3.01 -13.85
C ALA A 123 -4.03 2.84 -14.96
N CYS A 124 -3.00 2.02 -14.75
CA CYS A 124 -2.01 1.72 -15.78
C CYS A 124 -2.63 1.02 -17.00
N LEU A 125 -3.51 0.05 -16.77
CA LEU A 125 -4.24 -0.63 -17.87
C LEU A 125 -5.20 0.32 -18.58
N ARG A 126 -5.95 1.15 -17.84
CA ARG A 126 -6.82 2.19 -18.40
C ARG A 126 -6.05 3.19 -19.26
N GLN A 127 -4.89 3.63 -18.80
CA GLN A 127 -3.99 4.51 -19.57
C GLN A 127 -3.52 3.87 -20.87
N ARG A 128 -3.43 2.54 -20.92
CA ARG A 128 -3.11 1.79 -22.14
C ARG A 128 -4.32 1.52 -23.04
N GLY A 129 -5.49 2.07 -22.70
CA GLY A 129 -6.73 1.93 -23.49
C GLY A 129 -7.56 0.68 -23.17
N VAL A 130 -7.18 -0.11 -22.13
CA VAL A 130 -7.97 -1.29 -21.74
C VAL A 130 -9.26 -0.82 -21.05
N PRO A 131 -10.47 -1.25 -21.46
CA PRO A 131 -11.71 -0.92 -20.80
C PRO A 131 -11.71 -1.35 -19.32
N LEU A 132 -12.37 -0.58 -18.43
CA LEU A 132 -12.34 -0.83 -16.98
C LEU A 132 -12.83 -2.23 -16.61
N GLN A 133 -13.92 -2.68 -17.24
CA GLN A 133 -14.46 -4.03 -17.05
C GLN A 133 -13.43 -5.12 -17.38
N GLN A 134 -12.73 -4.96 -18.50
CA GLN A 134 -11.70 -5.91 -18.92
C GLN A 134 -10.47 -5.86 -17.99
N ALA A 135 -10.04 -4.67 -17.62
CA ALA A 135 -8.93 -4.49 -16.68
C ALA A 135 -9.23 -5.14 -15.32
N ALA A 136 -10.46 -4.98 -14.79
CA ALA A 136 -10.89 -5.62 -13.57
C ALA A 136 -10.89 -7.15 -13.68
N ALA A 137 -11.41 -7.70 -14.80
CA ALA A 137 -11.40 -9.14 -15.02
C ALA A 137 -9.97 -9.72 -15.09
N LEU A 138 -9.04 -9.05 -15.78
CA LEU A 138 -7.63 -9.47 -15.85
C LEU A 138 -6.93 -9.47 -14.48
N CYS A 139 -7.35 -8.58 -13.57
CA CYS A 139 -6.74 -8.46 -12.24
C CYS A 139 -7.40 -9.36 -11.17
N ALA A 140 -8.56 -9.94 -11.43
CA ALA A 140 -9.30 -10.74 -10.45
C ALA A 140 -8.51 -12.00 -9.99
N ASP A 141 -7.75 -12.61 -10.89
CA ASP A 141 -6.98 -13.84 -10.63
C ASP A 141 -5.55 -13.58 -10.15
N LEU A 142 -5.17 -12.33 -9.91
CA LEU A 142 -3.84 -12.02 -9.39
C LEU A 142 -3.62 -12.69 -8.03
N GLN A 143 -2.48 -13.34 -7.91
CA GLN A 143 -2.04 -13.96 -6.67
C GLN A 143 -1.18 -13.00 -5.86
N PRO A 144 -1.18 -13.08 -4.52
CA PRO A 144 -0.23 -12.34 -3.71
C PRO A 144 1.21 -12.69 -4.10
N VAL A 145 2.08 -11.70 -4.15
CA VAL A 145 3.52 -11.94 -4.23
C VAL A 145 3.96 -12.68 -2.95
N PRO A 146 4.81 -13.72 -3.03
CA PRO A 146 5.34 -14.39 -1.84
C PRO A 146 5.90 -13.39 -0.83
N GLY A 147 5.50 -13.52 0.44
CA GLY A 147 5.89 -12.60 1.51
C GLY A 147 5.20 -11.22 1.46
N ARG A 148 4.16 -11.02 0.65
CA ARG A 148 3.35 -9.78 0.63
C ARG A 148 1.89 -10.11 0.93
N MET A 149 1.51 -10.04 2.23
CA MET A 149 0.20 -10.51 2.71
C MET A 149 -0.15 -11.89 2.18
N GLN A 150 0.85 -12.75 2.09
CA GLN A 150 0.68 -14.12 1.61
C GLN A 150 -0.08 -14.94 2.65
N CYS A 151 -1.27 -15.41 2.26
CA CYS A 151 -2.12 -16.24 3.11
C CYS A 151 -1.77 -17.73 2.96
N ILE A 152 -1.50 -18.37 4.09
CA ILE A 152 -1.36 -19.82 4.19
C ILE A 152 -2.57 -20.32 4.98
N ARG A 153 -3.37 -21.16 4.35
CA ARG A 153 -4.61 -21.70 4.91
C ARG A 153 -4.59 -23.22 4.91
N GLN A 154 -4.86 -23.81 6.07
CA GLN A 154 -5.10 -25.23 6.21
C GLN A 154 -6.37 -25.45 7.04
N PRO A 155 -7.23 -26.42 6.71
CA PRO A 155 -8.44 -26.70 7.49
C PRO A 155 -8.10 -27.00 8.96
N GLY A 156 -8.84 -26.37 9.88
CA GLY A 156 -8.64 -26.54 11.32
C GLY A 156 -7.40 -25.87 11.91
N GLN A 157 -6.61 -25.15 11.10
CA GLN A 157 -5.43 -24.43 11.55
C GLN A 157 -5.68 -22.90 11.57
N PRO A 158 -4.87 -22.13 12.31
CA PRO A 158 -4.88 -20.69 12.22
C PRO A 158 -4.59 -20.21 10.79
N LEU A 159 -5.18 -19.06 10.42
CA LEU A 159 -4.76 -18.35 9.22
C LEU A 159 -3.38 -17.77 9.49
N VAL A 160 -2.37 -18.18 8.75
CA VAL A 160 -1.04 -17.56 8.80
C VAL A 160 -0.90 -16.59 7.63
N VAL A 161 -0.44 -15.38 7.93
CA VAL A 161 -0.16 -14.36 6.93
C VAL A 161 1.30 -13.98 7.00
N VAL A 162 2.00 -14.08 5.88
CA VAL A 162 3.41 -13.70 5.77
C VAL A 162 3.50 -12.38 5.03
N ASP A 163 4.13 -11.38 5.68
CA ASP A 163 4.36 -10.06 5.09
C ASP A 163 5.81 -9.61 5.27
N TYR A 164 6.29 -8.77 4.40
CA TYR A 164 7.64 -8.22 4.40
C TYR A 164 7.73 -6.88 5.16
N ALA A 165 6.75 -6.55 5.98
CA ALA A 165 6.75 -5.33 6.79
C ALA A 165 7.99 -5.26 7.68
N HIS A 166 8.84 -4.24 7.47
CA HIS A 166 10.11 -4.06 8.17
C HIS A 166 10.32 -2.61 8.64
N THR A 167 9.27 -1.79 8.56
CA THR A 167 9.19 -0.44 9.11
C THR A 167 7.99 -0.32 10.04
N PRO A 168 7.99 0.62 11.01
CA PRO A 168 6.86 0.83 11.91
C PRO A 168 5.52 1.05 11.17
N ASP A 169 5.50 1.93 10.18
CA ASP A 169 4.32 2.23 9.35
C ASP A 169 3.82 0.99 8.57
N ALA A 170 4.74 0.21 7.99
CA ALA A 170 4.36 -0.99 7.26
C ALA A 170 3.77 -2.05 8.20
N LEU A 171 4.35 -2.25 9.40
CA LEU A 171 3.83 -3.18 10.40
C LEU A 171 2.45 -2.75 10.88
N GLU A 172 2.28 -1.46 11.21
CA GLU A 172 0.98 -0.91 11.59
C GLU A 172 -0.08 -1.16 10.51
N LYS A 173 0.22 -0.81 9.26
CA LYS A 173 -0.71 -1.01 8.13
C LYS A 173 -1.05 -2.48 7.90
N ALA A 174 -0.08 -3.37 8.05
CA ALA A 174 -0.31 -4.81 7.96
C ALA A 174 -1.26 -5.29 9.06
N LEU A 175 -1.02 -4.91 10.31
CA LEU A 175 -1.85 -5.29 11.46
C LEU A 175 -3.26 -4.72 11.36
N LEU A 176 -3.40 -3.43 11.04
CA LEU A 176 -4.71 -2.79 10.81
C LEU A 176 -5.50 -3.50 9.68
N GLY A 177 -4.81 -3.87 8.61
CA GLY A 177 -5.43 -4.61 7.50
C GLY A 177 -5.88 -6.01 7.87
N LEU A 178 -5.31 -6.63 8.92
CA LEU A 178 -5.64 -7.98 9.38
C LEU A 178 -6.66 -8.02 10.52
N GLN A 179 -6.85 -6.92 11.27
CA GLN A 179 -7.84 -6.88 12.36
C GLN A 179 -9.27 -7.27 11.93
N PRO A 180 -9.81 -6.76 10.79
CA PRO A 180 -11.14 -7.18 10.34
C PRO A 180 -11.24 -8.69 10.07
N GLN A 181 -10.17 -9.28 9.53
CA GLN A 181 -10.08 -10.72 9.30
C GLN A 181 -10.09 -11.53 10.61
N ALA A 182 -9.33 -11.10 11.61
CA ALA A 182 -9.29 -11.75 12.92
C ALA A 182 -10.67 -11.68 13.61
N ARG A 183 -11.29 -10.49 13.59
CA ARG A 183 -12.63 -10.26 14.19
C ARG A 183 -13.73 -11.07 13.51
N SER A 184 -13.75 -11.14 12.17
CA SER A 184 -14.76 -11.91 11.43
C SER A 184 -14.70 -13.42 11.73
N ARG A 185 -13.55 -13.91 12.21
CA ARG A 185 -13.33 -15.30 12.61
C ARG A 185 -13.49 -15.53 14.13
N ASN A 186 -13.89 -14.51 14.90
CA ASN A 186 -13.90 -14.52 16.36
C ASN A 186 -12.53 -14.95 16.95
N GLY A 187 -11.45 -14.61 16.23
CA GLY A 187 -10.10 -14.98 16.55
C GLY A 187 -9.30 -13.83 17.16
N ARG A 188 -8.04 -14.11 17.52
CA ARG A 188 -7.07 -13.15 18.01
C ARG A 188 -5.99 -12.93 16.95
N LEU A 189 -5.54 -11.70 16.81
CA LEU A 189 -4.44 -11.33 15.91
C LEU A 189 -3.11 -11.49 16.64
N TRP A 190 -2.31 -12.46 16.21
CA TRP A 190 -0.95 -12.69 16.69
C TRP A 190 0.04 -12.05 15.72
N CYS A 191 0.98 -11.28 16.25
CA CYS A 191 2.05 -10.66 15.48
C CYS A 191 3.39 -11.24 15.92
N VAL A 192 4.05 -11.98 15.02
CA VAL A 192 5.41 -12.49 15.24
C VAL A 192 6.34 -11.70 14.34
N PHE A 193 7.27 -10.95 14.91
CA PHE A 193 8.22 -10.14 14.15
C PHE A 193 9.57 -10.03 14.86
N GLY A 194 10.59 -9.65 14.10
CA GLY A 194 11.91 -9.30 14.60
C GLY A 194 12.50 -8.12 13.83
N CYS A 195 13.59 -7.57 14.34
CA CYS A 195 14.35 -6.52 13.68
C CYS A 195 15.75 -7.05 13.33
N GLY A 196 16.26 -6.69 12.16
CA GLY A 196 17.62 -7.02 11.76
C GLY A 196 18.67 -6.18 12.49
N GLY A 197 19.82 -6.79 12.79
CA GLY A 197 21.01 -6.09 13.24
C GLY A 197 21.69 -5.28 12.12
N ASP A 198 22.61 -4.37 12.48
CA ASP A 198 23.32 -3.45 11.57
C ASP A 198 22.37 -2.65 10.68
N ARG A 199 21.22 -2.27 11.25
CA ARG A 199 20.18 -1.45 10.64
C ARG A 199 19.78 -0.35 11.62
N ASP A 200 18.91 0.58 11.19
CA ASP A 200 18.39 1.66 12.04
C ASP A 200 17.82 1.11 13.37
N PRO A 201 18.49 1.32 14.51
CA PRO A 201 18.00 0.84 15.81
C PRO A 201 16.79 1.66 16.31
N GLY A 202 16.63 2.89 15.82
CA GLY A 202 15.54 3.78 16.23
C GLY A 202 14.17 3.27 15.86
N LYS A 203 14.05 2.41 14.83
CA LYS A 203 12.78 1.81 14.45
C LYS A 203 12.33 0.67 15.38
N ARG A 204 13.23 0.03 16.12
CA ARG A 204 12.94 -1.14 16.97
C ARG A 204 11.85 -0.86 18.02
N PRO A 205 11.99 0.19 18.87
CA PRO A 205 10.95 0.53 19.84
C PRO A 205 9.63 0.95 19.17
N LEU A 206 9.70 1.61 18.00
CA LEU A 206 8.50 2.02 17.25
C LEU A 206 7.74 0.81 16.70
N MET A 207 8.45 -0.21 16.21
CA MET A 207 7.83 -1.47 15.77
C MET A 207 7.22 -2.23 16.94
N GLY A 208 7.90 -2.27 18.10
CA GLY A 208 7.36 -2.83 19.33
C GLY A 208 6.07 -2.14 19.76
N ALA A 209 6.05 -0.82 19.73
CA ALA A 209 4.86 -0.02 20.06
C ALA A 209 3.70 -0.29 19.07
N ALA A 210 3.97 -0.33 17.77
CA ALA A 210 2.96 -0.67 16.78
C ALA A 210 2.38 -2.07 16.98
N ALA A 211 3.23 -3.07 17.25
CA ALA A 211 2.76 -4.42 17.54
C ALA A 211 1.91 -4.49 18.81
N ALA A 212 2.32 -3.81 19.89
CA ALA A 212 1.57 -3.75 21.14
C ALA A 212 0.22 -3.05 21.01
N GLN A 213 0.13 -2.05 20.13
CA GLN A 213 -1.09 -1.28 19.92
C GLN A 213 -2.11 -2.02 19.03
N TRP A 214 -1.66 -2.75 18.01
CA TRP A 214 -2.53 -3.24 16.95
C TRP A 214 -2.68 -4.77 16.90
N ALA A 215 -1.87 -5.53 17.61
CA ALA A 215 -2.02 -6.98 17.76
C ALA A 215 -2.60 -7.34 19.13
N ASP A 216 -3.42 -8.40 19.20
CA ASP A 216 -3.90 -8.93 20.48
C ASP A 216 -2.79 -9.67 21.23
N VAL A 217 -1.81 -10.22 20.51
CA VAL A 217 -0.66 -10.94 21.07
C VAL A 217 0.59 -10.62 20.25
N PRO A 218 1.42 -9.68 20.68
CA PRO A 218 2.72 -9.44 20.07
C PRO A 218 3.76 -10.46 20.53
N PHE A 219 4.57 -10.95 19.60
CA PHE A 219 5.72 -11.81 19.82
C PHE A 219 6.94 -11.20 19.17
N ILE A 220 7.93 -10.80 19.97
CA ILE A 220 9.21 -10.32 19.46
C ILE A 220 10.16 -11.53 19.42
N THR A 221 10.82 -11.72 18.30
CA THR A 221 11.77 -12.83 18.10
C THR A 221 13.03 -12.33 17.41
N SER A 222 14.07 -13.15 17.43
CA SER A 222 15.27 -12.88 16.64
C SER A 222 14.95 -12.99 15.15
N ASP A 223 15.49 -12.05 14.38
CA ASP A 223 15.59 -12.11 12.93
C ASP A 223 17.08 -12.29 12.56
N ASN A 224 17.59 -11.66 11.53
CA ASN A 224 18.98 -11.69 11.15
C ASN A 224 19.82 -10.69 12.01
N PRO A 225 20.51 -11.15 13.05
CA PRO A 225 21.20 -10.25 13.98
C PRO A 225 22.49 -9.65 13.41
N ARG A 226 23.02 -10.21 12.33
CA ARG A 226 24.32 -9.83 11.76
C ARG A 226 25.42 -9.81 12.80
N SER A 227 26.04 -8.62 13.06
CA SER A 227 27.12 -8.47 14.06
C SER A 227 26.61 -8.15 15.48
N GLU A 228 25.30 -7.86 15.66
CA GLU A 228 24.74 -7.50 16.95
C GLU A 228 24.27 -8.72 17.76
N ASP A 229 24.25 -8.58 19.09
CA ASP A 229 23.64 -9.58 19.96
C ASP A 229 22.11 -9.64 19.75
N PRO A 230 21.54 -10.83 19.40
CA PRO A 230 20.10 -10.98 19.22
C PRO A 230 19.28 -10.51 20.43
N ALA A 231 19.76 -10.75 21.65
CA ALA A 231 19.05 -10.34 22.87
C ALA A 231 19.03 -8.82 23.07
N ALA A 232 20.04 -8.12 22.57
CA ALA A 232 20.08 -6.65 22.62
C ALA A 232 19.17 -6.00 21.56
N ILE A 233 18.81 -6.74 20.49
CA ILE A 233 17.88 -6.27 19.46
C ILE A 233 16.42 -6.39 19.92
N MET A 234 16.09 -7.43 20.68
CA MET A 234 14.75 -7.73 21.20
C MET A 234 14.41 -6.91 22.45
#